data_366b26605dfbf611f825a3bd121446bb
#
_entry.id   366b26605dfbf611f825a3bd121446bb
#
_cell.length_a   1.000
_cell.length_b   1.000
_cell.length_c   1.000
_cell.angle_alpha   90.00
_cell.angle_beta   90.00
_cell.angle_gamma   90.00
#
_symmetry.space_group_name_H-M   'P 1'
#
loop_
_entity.id
_entity.type
_entity.pdbx_description
1 polymer ?
#
loop_
_entity_poly.entity_id
_entity_poly.type
_entity_poly.pdbx_seq_one_letter_code
_entity_poly.pdbx_strand_id
1 'polypeptide(L)'
;MTDKELFSKIDHTLLSPTATVMQIRTLCVEASGYGCASVCIPPCYVKQVHKEFPELNICTVIGFPLGYTSTEAKVAETKQALADGANEIDMVINLAAVKNEDYDTVIDEIVQLKAVCGKHILKVIVETCYLTENEKIMMCHAVTTAGADYIKTSTGFGTGGATFDDIKLFAKHIGKNVKIKAAGGIKSREDMEEFVRLGCSRLGTSSGVRILTQKKK
;
A
#
# COMPACT_ATOMS: atom_id res chain seq x y z
N MET A 1 -19.85 -10.31 2.11
CA MET A 1 -19.82 -8.86 1.85
C MET A 1 -20.43 -8.56 0.49
N THR A 2 -21.05 -7.38 0.29
CA THR A 2 -21.51 -6.92 -1.04
C THR A 2 -20.31 -6.51 -1.90
N ASP A 3 -20.50 -6.48 -3.24
CA ASP A 3 -19.44 -6.01 -4.14
C ASP A 3 -19.05 -4.56 -3.85
N LYS A 4 -20.03 -3.70 -3.56
CA LYS A 4 -19.80 -2.29 -3.21
C LYS A 4 -18.92 -2.15 -1.96
N GLU A 5 -19.15 -2.97 -0.93
CA GLU A 5 -18.32 -2.97 0.29
C GLU A 5 -16.88 -3.43 0.00
N LEU A 6 -16.70 -4.40 -0.89
CA LEU A 6 -15.36 -4.85 -1.27
C LEU A 6 -14.66 -3.81 -2.13
N PHE A 7 -15.32 -3.24 -3.15
CA PHE A 7 -14.74 -2.18 -3.98
C PHE A 7 -14.26 -0.99 -3.15
N SER A 8 -15.05 -0.56 -2.16
CA SER A 8 -14.67 0.56 -1.28
C SER A 8 -13.42 0.30 -0.42
N LYS A 9 -12.88 -0.91 -0.44
CA LYS A 9 -11.63 -1.30 0.25
C LYS A 9 -10.47 -1.56 -0.71
N ILE A 10 -10.71 -1.54 -2.01
CA ILE A 10 -9.69 -1.83 -3.02
C ILE A 10 -8.88 -0.59 -3.37
N ASP A 11 -7.55 -0.67 -3.23
CA ASP A 11 -6.61 0.19 -3.95
C ASP A 11 -6.35 -0.48 -5.30
N HIS A 12 -7.05 0.00 -6.37
CA HIS A 12 -6.93 -0.58 -7.70
C HIS A 12 -5.55 -0.26 -8.27
N THR A 13 -4.72 -1.29 -8.48
CA THR A 13 -3.26 -1.14 -8.56
C THR A 13 -2.72 -1.50 -9.94
N LEU A 14 -1.88 -0.63 -10.50
CA LEU A 14 -1.04 -0.92 -11.66
C LEU A 14 0.34 -0.28 -11.47
N LEU A 15 1.35 -1.10 -11.14
CA LEU A 15 2.72 -0.67 -10.84
C LEU A 15 3.76 -1.31 -11.77
N SER A 16 3.32 -1.95 -12.88
CA SER A 16 4.27 -2.49 -13.87
C SER A 16 5.20 -1.39 -14.38
N PRO A 17 6.52 -1.65 -14.49
CA PRO A 17 7.48 -0.69 -15.06
C PRO A 17 7.20 -0.38 -16.54
N THR A 18 6.39 -1.20 -17.20
CA THR A 18 5.98 -1.03 -18.61
C THR A 18 4.54 -0.53 -18.75
N ALA A 19 3.91 -0.06 -17.65
CA ALA A 19 2.55 0.48 -17.70
C ALA A 19 2.49 1.68 -18.65
N THR A 20 1.49 1.68 -19.53
CA THR A 20 1.26 2.77 -20.47
C THR A 20 0.19 3.75 -19.95
N VAL A 21 0.19 4.99 -20.45
CA VAL A 21 -0.83 5.99 -20.15
C VAL A 21 -2.26 5.45 -20.36
N MET A 22 -2.46 4.69 -21.45
CA MET A 22 -3.78 4.12 -21.74
C MET A 22 -4.22 3.10 -20.70
N GLN A 23 -3.30 2.26 -20.22
CA GLN A 23 -3.61 1.30 -19.15
C GLN A 23 -3.92 2.01 -17.82
N ILE A 24 -3.18 3.07 -17.49
CA ILE A 24 -3.44 3.91 -16.30
C ILE A 24 -4.82 4.58 -16.41
N ARG A 25 -5.18 5.13 -17.57
CA ARG A 25 -6.53 5.71 -17.78
C ARG A 25 -7.63 4.68 -17.63
N THR A 26 -7.45 3.49 -18.18
CA THR A 26 -8.41 2.38 -18.02
C THR A 26 -8.60 2.04 -16.53
N LEU A 27 -7.49 1.91 -15.78
CA LEU A 27 -7.53 1.70 -14.33
C LEU A 27 -8.32 2.79 -13.60
N CYS A 28 -8.12 4.06 -13.96
CA CYS A 28 -8.83 5.20 -13.35
C CYS A 28 -10.33 5.17 -13.64
N VAL A 29 -10.71 4.88 -14.88
CA VAL A 29 -12.13 4.73 -15.27
C VAL A 29 -12.79 3.58 -14.50
N GLU A 30 -12.14 2.43 -14.42
CA GLU A 30 -12.62 1.29 -13.62
C GLU A 30 -12.77 1.66 -12.15
N ALA A 31 -11.74 2.26 -11.54
CA ALA A 31 -11.76 2.64 -10.12
C ALA A 31 -12.90 3.62 -9.81
N SER A 32 -13.10 4.63 -10.66
CA SER A 32 -14.20 5.59 -10.54
C SER A 32 -15.56 4.92 -10.71
N GLY A 33 -15.72 4.08 -11.74
CA GLY A 33 -16.99 3.43 -12.08
C GLY A 33 -17.46 2.44 -11.01
N TYR A 34 -16.54 1.74 -10.35
CA TYR A 34 -16.87 0.76 -9.30
C TYR A 34 -16.77 1.33 -7.89
N GLY A 35 -16.26 2.55 -7.70
CA GLY A 35 -16.10 3.17 -6.39
C GLY A 35 -14.99 2.52 -5.56
N CYS A 36 -13.82 2.29 -6.17
CA CYS A 36 -12.64 1.82 -5.45
C CYS A 36 -12.16 2.85 -4.44
N ALA A 37 -11.47 2.39 -3.38
CA ALA A 37 -10.94 3.26 -2.34
C ALA A 37 -9.88 4.25 -2.87
N SER A 38 -9.04 3.78 -3.78
CA SER A 38 -8.04 4.58 -4.50
C SER A 38 -7.60 3.88 -5.78
N VAL A 39 -6.86 4.60 -6.62
CA VAL A 39 -5.92 4.01 -7.58
C VAL A 39 -4.53 4.00 -7.00
N CYS A 40 -3.73 2.95 -7.24
CA CYS A 40 -2.32 2.91 -6.85
C CYS A 40 -1.45 2.79 -8.11
N ILE A 41 -0.72 3.86 -8.43
CA ILE A 41 -0.04 4.07 -9.72
C ILE A 41 1.41 4.51 -9.54
N PRO A 42 2.29 4.34 -10.56
CA PRO A 42 3.66 4.84 -10.50
C PRO A 42 3.71 6.36 -10.33
N PRO A 43 4.71 6.93 -9.62
CA PRO A 43 4.80 8.37 -9.35
C PRO A 43 4.76 9.25 -10.61
N CYS A 44 5.35 8.79 -11.71
CA CYS A 44 5.41 9.53 -12.97
C CYS A 44 4.04 9.82 -13.61
N TYR A 45 2.98 9.12 -13.19
CA TYR A 45 1.61 9.32 -13.70
C TYR A 45 0.73 10.17 -12.79
N VAL A 46 1.14 10.43 -11.54
CA VAL A 46 0.29 11.11 -10.54
C VAL A 46 -0.22 12.45 -11.05
N LYS A 47 0.67 13.32 -11.54
CA LYS A 47 0.31 14.67 -12.02
C LYS A 47 -0.71 14.63 -13.16
N GLN A 48 -0.53 13.72 -14.11
CA GLN A 48 -1.44 13.57 -15.23
C GLN A 48 -2.80 13.05 -14.77
N VAL A 49 -2.82 12.02 -13.93
CA VAL A 49 -4.05 11.43 -13.40
C VAL A 49 -4.81 12.43 -12.54
N HIS A 50 -4.12 13.18 -11.67
CA HIS A 50 -4.76 14.22 -10.86
C HIS A 50 -5.45 15.28 -11.72
N LYS A 51 -4.85 15.68 -12.84
CA LYS A 51 -5.46 16.63 -13.78
C LYS A 51 -6.67 16.06 -14.51
N GLU A 52 -6.61 14.79 -14.92
CA GLU A 52 -7.67 14.14 -15.72
C GLU A 52 -8.83 13.59 -14.88
N PHE A 53 -8.56 13.19 -13.64
CA PHE A 53 -9.51 12.58 -12.70
C PHE A 53 -9.41 13.25 -11.31
N PRO A 54 -9.79 14.53 -11.18
CA PRO A 54 -9.57 15.30 -9.96
C PRO A 54 -10.30 14.76 -8.72
N GLU A 55 -11.37 13.97 -8.92
CA GLU A 55 -12.15 13.37 -7.83
C GLU A 55 -11.60 12.02 -7.35
N LEU A 56 -10.62 11.45 -8.08
CA LEU A 56 -10.03 10.17 -7.67
C LEU A 56 -9.08 10.35 -6.50
N ASN A 57 -9.18 9.41 -5.55
CA ASN A 57 -8.17 9.26 -4.51
C ASN A 57 -6.94 8.55 -5.10
N ILE A 58 -5.81 9.26 -5.17
CA ILE A 58 -4.59 8.78 -5.81
C ILE A 58 -3.58 8.35 -4.75
N CYS A 59 -3.25 7.07 -4.76
CA CYS A 59 -2.13 6.50 -4.03
C CYS A 59 -0.94 6.34 -4.98
N THR A 60 0.27 6.59 -4.48
CA THR A 60 1.51 6.26 -5.19
C THR A 60 2.54 5.64 -4.28
N VAL A 61 3.65 5.17 -4.84
CA VAL A 61 4.69 4.42 -4.12
C VAL A 61 5.97 5.23 -4.00
N ILE A 62 6.72 5.03 -2.90
CA ILE A 62 7.95 5.75 -2.57
C ILE A 62 9.04 4.75 -2.19
N GLY A 63 10.28 4.96 -2.71
CA GLY A 63 11.41 4.06 -2.51
C GLY A 63 11.15 2.66 -3.08
N PHE A 64 10.31 2.57 -4.07
CA PHE A 64 9.70 1.33 -4.53
C PHE A 64 10.47 0.69 -5.70
N PRO A 65 10.58 -0.68 -5.76
CA PRO A 65 10.03 -1.63 -4.78
C PRO A 65 11.02 -2.06 -3.69
N LEU A 66 12.28 -1.63 -3.71
CA LEU A 66 13.36 -2.22 -2.93
C LEU A 66 13.63 -1.55 -1.57
N GLY A 67 13.20 -0.30 -1.40
CA GLY A 67 13.26 0.41 -0.12
C GLY A 67 14.65 0.87 0.36
N TYR A 68 15.74 0.55 -0.29
CA TYR A 68 17.12 0.79 0.16
C TYR A 68 17.71 2.15 -0.24
N THR A 69 16.92 3.04 -0.85
CA THR A 69 17.37 4.40 -1.12
C THR A 69 17.43 5.21 0.19
N SER A 70 18.18 6.32 0.20
CA SER A 70 18.30 7.12 1.42
C SER A 70 16.97 7.76 1.83
N THR A 71 16.84 8.07 3.12
CA THR A 71 15.65 8.72 3.69
C THR A 71 15.39 10.07 3.02
N GLU A 72 16.43 10.86 2.75
CA GLU A 72 16.31 12.16 2.06
C GLU A 72 15.74 12.01 0.64
N ALA A 73 16.14 10.96 -0.08
CA ALA A 73 15.58 10.69 -1.40
C ALA A 73 14.10 10.32 -1.32
N LYS A 74 13.69 9.49 -0.36
CA LYS A 74 12.28 9.16 -0.12
C LYS A 74 11.47 10.37 0.32
N VAL A 75 12.03 11.24 1.15
CA VAL A 75 11.42 12.51 1.57
C VAL A 75 11.20 13.42 0.36
N ALA A 76 12.20 13.57 -0.52
CA ALA A 76 12.08 14.37 -1.74
C ALA A 76 11.02 13.78 -2.69
N GLU A 77 11.02 12.47 -2.89
CA GLU A 77 10.04 11.76 -3.70
C GLU A 77 8.61 11.94 -3.15
N THR A 78 8.44 11.83 -1.83
CA THR A 78 7.16 12.05 -1.15
C THR A 78 6.64 13.47 -1.36
N LYS A 79 7.49 14.48 -1.17
CA LYS A 79 7.14 15.91 -1.42
C LYS A 79 6.68 16.11 -2.85
N GLN A 80 7.39 15.56 -3.83
CA GLN A 80 7.03 15.68 -5.23
C GLN A 80 5.70 14.98 -5.53
N ALA A 81 5.51 13.75 -5.03
CA ALA A 81 4.27 13.02 -5.24
C ALA A 81 3.04 13.75 -4.70
N LEU A 82 3.14 14.35 -3.50
CA LEU A 82 2.08 15.15 -2.90
C LEU A 82 1.83 16.45 -3.71
N ALA A 83 2.89 17.13 -4.16
CA ALA A 83 2.77 18.31 -5.01
C ALA A 83 2.12 18.01 -6.36
N ASP A 84 2.30 16.80 -6.89
CA ASP A 84 1.68 16.33 -8.13
C ASP A 84 0.23 15.86 -7.94
N GLY A 85 -0.27 15.79 -6.70
CA GLY A 85 -1.67 15.52 -6.37
C GLY A 85 -1.96 14.13 -5.78
N ALA A 86 -0.94 13.41 -5.28
CA ALA A 86 -1.19 12.19 -4.52
C ALA A 86 -1.87 12.51 -3.18
N ASN A 87 -2.84 11.67 -2.80
CA ASN A 87 -3.56 11.76 -1.53
C ASN A 87 -3.03 10.76 -0.51
N GLU A 88 -2.44 9.65 -0.98
CA GLU A 88 -1.95 8.55 -0.18
C GLU A 88 -0.57 8.11 -0.67
N ILE A 89 0.31 7.75 0.25
CA ILE A 89 1.69 7.36 0.00
C ILE A 89 1.92 5.95 0.55
N ASP A 90 2.40 5.03 -0.30
CA ASP A 90 2.83 3.68 0.09
C ASP A 90 4.38 3.64 0.02
N MET A 91 5.07 3.84 1.15
CA MET A 91 6.54 3.78 1.21
C MET A 91 7.03 2.36 1.47
N VAL A 92 8.20 2.00 0.94
CA VAL A 92 8.90 0.75 1.29
C VAL A 92 9.99 1.05 2.31
N ILE A 93 10.02 0.29 3.41
CA ILE A 93 11.07 0.41 4.44
C ILE A 93 12.44 0.01 3.90
N ASN A 94 13.50 0.45 4.60
CA ASN A 94 14.85 -0.08 4.38
C ASN A 94 14.99 -1.47 5.00
N LEU A 95 14.81 -2.52 4.19
CA LEU A 95 14.94 -3.91 4.65
C LEU A 95 16.34 -4.25 5.18
N ALA A 96 17.39 -3.60 4.66
CA ALA A 96 18.76 -3.84 5.16
C ALA A 96 18.89 -3.35 6.61
N ALA A 97 18.26 -2.23 6.98
CA ALA A 97 18.23 -1.77 8.37
C ALA A 97 17.52 -2.79 9.27
N VAL A 98 16.38 -3.35 8.84
CA VAL A 98 15.68 -4.42 9.58
C VAL A 98 16.57 -5.64 9.78
N LYS A 99 17.28 -6.09 8.75
CA LYS A 99 18.20 -7.24 8.83
C LYS A 99 19.42 -7.02 9.73
N ASN A 100 19.81 -5.76 9.91
CA ASN A 100 20.85 -5.35 10.84
C ASN A 100 20.31 -5.02 12.25
N GLU A 101 19.02 -5.27 12.50
CA GLU A 101 18.33 -4.94 13.76
C GLU A 101 18.36 -3.43 14.11
N ASP A 102 18.63 -2.58 13.11
CA ASP A 102 18.63 -1.12 13.23
C ASP A 102 17.21 -0.57 13.09
N TYR A 103 16.37 -0.86 14.07
CA TYR A 103 14.96 -0.47 14.08
C TYR A 103 14.79 1.03 14.30
N ASP A 104 15.73 1.70 14.97
CA ASP A 104 15.69 3.14 15.19
C ASP A 104 15.78 3.89 13.85
N THR A 105 16.67 3.48 12.95
CA THR A 105 16.73 4.02 11.58
C THR A 105 15.42 3.81 10.82
N VAL A 106 14.77 2.66 10.97
CA VAL A 106 13.46 2.40 10.32
C VAL A 106 12.37 3.32 10.89
N ILE A 107 12.33 3.50 12.22
CA ILE A 107 11.36 4.39 12.88
C ILE A 107 11.58 5.83 12.41
N ASP A 108 12.82 6.31 12.44
CA ASP A 108 13.16 7.68 12.04
C ASP A 108 12.81 7.96 10.57
N GLU A 109 13.04 7.01 9.69
CA GLU A 109 12.62 7.11 8.27
C GLU A 109 11.10 7.29 8.17
N ILE A 110 10.32 6.45 8.85
CA ILE A 110 8.85 6.52 8.81
C ILE A 110 8.35 7.84 9.42
N VAL A 111 8.93 8.29 10.54
CA VAL A 111 8.60 9.56 11.20
C VAL A 111 8.81 10.74 10.24
N GLN A 112 9.95 10.79 9.54
CA GLN A 112 10.26 11.85 8.60
C GLN A 112 9.27 11.87 7.42
N LEU A 113 8.93 10.70 6.87
CA LEU A 113 7.94 10.63 5.78
C LEU A 113 6.53 10.98 6.29
N LYS A 114 6.14 10.54 7.49
CA LYS A 114 4.85 10.91 8.09
C LYS A 114 4.73 12.40 8.33
N ALA A 115 5.80 13.05 8.78
CA ALA A 115 5.83 14.51 8.94
C ALA A 115 5.61 15.24 7.60
N VAL A 116 6.20 14.74 6.51
CA VAL A 116 5.98 15.28 5.15
C VAL A 116 4.56 15.01 4.66
N CYS A 117 4.00 13.84 4.93
CA CYS A 117 2.63 13.50 4.56
C CYS A 117 1.59 14.38 5.27
N GLY A 118 1.87 14.87 6.48
CA GLY A 118 0.94 15.69 7.25
C GLY A 118 -0.43 15.02 7.39
N LYS A 119 -1.46 15.60 6.78
CA LYS A 119 -2.84 15.06 6.78
C LYS A 119 -3.08 13.89 5.82
N HIS A 120 -2.15 13.67 4.87
CA HIS A 120 -2.27 12.60 3.90
C HIS A 120 -1.91 11.24 4.53
N ILE A 121 -2.47 10.19 3.96
CA ILE A 121 -2.28 8.82 4.45
C ILE A 121 -0.89 8.31 4.08
N LEU A 122 -0.14 7.83 5.09
CA LEU A 122 1.10 7.09 4.92
C LEU A 122 0.88 5.61 5.21
N LYS A 123 1.18 4.74 4.24
CA LYS A 123 1.16 3.29 4.40
C LYS A 123 2.59 2.75 4.27
N VAL A 124 3.00 1.93 5.22
CA VAL A 124 4.36 1.42 5.33
C VAL A 124 4.42 -0.02 4.86
N ILE A 125 5.08 -0.26 3.73
CA ILE A 125 5.31 -1.59 3.16
C ILE A 125 6.49 -2.21 3.88
N VAL A 126 6.25 -3.30 4.60
CA VAL A 126 7.28 -4.00 5.36
C VAL A 126 7.87 -5.22 4.61
N GLU A 127 7.26 -5.63 3.49
CA GLU A 127 7.68 -6.74 2.61
C GLU A 127 7.83 -8.06 3.39
N THR A 128 6.72 -8.56 3.91
CA THR A 128 6.65 -9.68 4.86
C THR A 128 7.36 -10.95 4.40
N CYS A 129 7.46 -11.19 3.08
CA CYS A 129 8.10 -12.38 2.52
C CYS A 129 9.62 -12.46 2.80
N TYR A 130 10.25 -11.36 3.18
CA TYR A 130 11.67 -11.31 3.56
C TYR A 130 11.89 -11.27 5.07
N LEU A 131 10.83 -11.23 5.89
CA LEU A 131 10.91 -11.04 7.33
C LEU A 131 10.62 -12.33 8.11
N THR A 132 11.37 -12.56 9.17
CA THR A 132 11.04 -13.52 10.21
C THR A 132 9.82 -13.04 11.02
N GLU A 133 9.22 -13.93 11.82
CA GLU A 133 8.08 -13.56 12.67
C GLU A 133 8.45 -12.44 13.66
N ASN A 134 9.63 -12.53 14.30
CA ASN A 134 10.10 -11.48 15.21
C ASN A 134 10.30 -10.13 14.51
N GLU A 135 10.90 -10.11 13.32
CA GLU A 135 11.05 -8.90 12.53
C GLU A 135 9.69 -8.29 12.16
N LYS A 136 8.68 -9.11 11.81
CA LYS A 136 7.31 -8.62 11.54
C LYS A 136 6.69 -7.98 12.79
N ILE A 137 6.90 -8.55 13.97
CA ILE A 137 6.45 -7.98 15.25
C ILE A 137 7.16 -6.64 15.49
N MET A 138 8.48 -6.57 15.30
CA MET A 138 9.23 -5.32 15.42
C MET A 138 8.73 -4.25 14.44
N MET A 139 8.37 -4.64 13.21
CA MET A 139 7.78 -3.69 12.25
C MET A 139 6.39 -3.21 12.67
N CYS A 140 5.56 -4.04 13.30
CA CYS A 140 4.31 -3.57 13.90
C CYS A 140 4.55 -2.48 14.96
N HIS A 141 5.57 -2.66 15.82
CA HIS A 141 5.95 -1.67 16.81
C HIS A 141 6.53 -0.41 16.16
N ALA A 142 7.43 -0.54 15.19
CA ALA A 142 8.06 0.59 14.49
C ALA A 142 7.01 1.46 13.80
N VAL A 143 6.11 0.86 13.02
CA VAL A 143 5.03 1.57 12.31
C VAL A 143 4.09 2.27 13.29
N THR A 144 3.79 1.62 14.42
CA THR A 144 2.95 2.19 15.48
C THR A 144 3.64 3.38 16.17
N THR A 145 4.89 3.22 16.56
CA THR A 145 5.69 4.26 17.23
C THR A 145 5.87 5.49 16.34
N ALA A 146 6.13 5.26 15.06
CA ALA A 146 6.31 6.34 14.09
C ALA A 146 4.99 7.05 13.70
N GLY A 147 3.83 6.55 14.12
CA GLY A 147 2.53 7.18 13.88
C GLY A 147 2.05 7.10 12.43
N ALA A 148 2.47 6.11 11.66
CA ALA A 148 1.94 5.88 10.33
C ALA A 148 0.48 5.40 10.38
N ASP A 149 -0.26 5.62 9.29
CA ASP A 149 -1.69 5.31 9.25
C ASP A 149 -1.96 3.83 8.95
N TYR A 150 -1.05 3.17 8.21
CA TYR A 150 -1.17 1.76 7.83
C TYR A 150 0.16 1.02 7.88
N ILE A 151 0.08 -0.25 8.27
CA ILE A 151 1.06 -1.27 7.90
C ILE A 151 0.58 -2.00 6.66
N LYS A 152 1.45 -2.19 5.65
CA LYS A 152 1.15 -2.89 4.40
C LYS A 152 2.10 -4.08 4.24
N THR A 153 1.56 -5.23 3.84
CA THR A 153 2.34 -6.47 3.77
C THR A 153 3.45 -6.43 2.71
N SER A 154 3.13 -6.04 1.47
CA SER A 154 3.99 -6.42 0.34
C SER A 154 3.96 -5.38 -0.78
N THR A 155 5.06 -5.33 -1.54
CA THR A 155 5.15 -4.55 -2.79
C THR A 155 4.43 -5.24 -3.95
N GLY A 156 4.39 -6.57 -3.96
CA GLY A 156 3.99 -7.41 -5.09
C GLY A 156 5.13 -7.73 -6.06
N PHE A 157 6.37 -7.29 -5.76
CA PHE A 157 7.59 -7.55 -6.55
C PHE A 157 8.57 -8.46 -5.80
N GLY A 158 8.30 -8.79 -4.54
CA GLY A 158 9.04 -9.76 -3.76
C GLY A 158 8.70 -11.21 -4.10
N THR A 159 9.24 -12.14 -3.33
CA THR A 159 9.05 -13.60 -3.54
C THR A 159 7.67 -14.09 -3.09
N GLY A 160 6.92 -13.28 -2.32
CA GLY A 160 5.59 -13.61 -1.82
C GLY A 160 4.70 -12.37 -1.65
N GLY A 161 3.40 -12.60 -1.46
CA GLY A 161 2.40 -11.58 -1.17
C GLY A 161 1.83 -11.73 0.24
N ALA A 162 0.70 -11.07 0.51
CA ALA A 162 -0.01 -11.16 1.77
C ALA A 162 -0.43 -12.60 2.10
N THR A 163 -0.28 -12.98 3.35
CA THR A 163 -0.81 -14.22 3.91
C THR A 163 -1.80 -13.94 5.03
N PHE A 164 -2.73 -14.85 5.26
CA PHE A 164 -3.68 -14.72 6.38
C PHE A 164 -2.97 -14.69 7.74
N ASP A 165 -1.85 -15.40 7.85
CA ASP A 165 -1.08 -15.46 9.10
C ASP A 165 -0.34 -14.14 9.35
N ASP A 166 0.18 -13.46 8.32
CA ASP A 166 0.73 -12.11 8.44
C ASP A 166 -0.33 -11.13 8.97
N ILE A 167 -1.57 -11.22 8.47
CA ILE A 167 -2.64 -10.32 8.90
C ILE A 167 -3.05 -10.59 10.35
N LYS A 168 -3.16 -11.87 10.75
CA LYS A 168 -3.42 -12.23 12.17
C LYS A 168 -2.32 -11.71 13.09
N LEU A 169 -1.06 -11.83 12.67
CA LEU A 169 0.08 -11.30 13.42
C LEU A 169 0.00 -9.77 13.54
N PHE A 170 -0.25 -9.08 12.43
CA PHE A 170 -0.39 -7.62 12.45
C PHE A 170 -1.53 -7.19 13.36
N ALA A 171 -2.72 -7.79 13.22
CA ALA A 171 -3.90 -7.46 14.03
C ALA A 171 -3.66 -7.61 15.54
N LYS A 172 -2.74 -8.51 15.94
CA LYS A 172 -2.36 -8.73 17.33
C LYS A 172 -1.35 -7.71 17.87
N HIS A 173 -0.47 -7.17 17.01
CA HIS A 173 0.73 -6.44 17.45
C HIS A 173 0.76 -4.95 17.08
N ILE A 174 -0.10 -4.49 16.16
CA ILE A 174 -0.20 -3.06 15.81
C ILE A 174 -0.93 -2.27 16.88
N GLY A 175 -0.61 -0.97 16.98
CA GLY A 175 -1.33 -0.02 17.82
C GLY A 175 -2.75 0.28 17.30
N LYS A 176 -3.64 0.74 18.18
CA LYS A 176 -5.07 0.98 17.89
C LYS A 176 -5.34 1.94 16.72
N ASN A 177 -4.43 2.85 16.44
CA ASN A 177 -4.56 3.86 15.38
C ASN A 177 -4.02 3.42 14.03
N VAL A 178 -3.29 2.29 13.98
CA VAL A 178 -2.72 1.75 12.74
C VAL A 178 -3.72 0.79 12.12
N LYS A 179 -3.91 0.91 10.80
CA LYS A 179 -4.77 0.02 10.00
C LYS A 179 -3.91 -0.94 9.20
N ILE A 180 -4.53 -1.99 8.64
CA ILE A 180 -3.84 -3.02 7.87
C ILE A 180 -4.26 -2.95 6.40
N LYS A 181 -3.25 -2.99 5.50
CA LYS A 181 -3.43 -3.20 4.05
C LYS A 181 -2.77 -4.51 3.64
N ALA A 182 -3.56 -5.44 3.12
CA ALA A 182 -3.04 -6.62 2.43
C ALA A 182 -2.75 -6.29 0.97
N ALA A 183 -1.61 -6.71 0.44
CA ALA A 183 -1.25 -6.52 -0.97
C ALA A 183 -0.44 -7.69 -1.51
N GLY A 184 -0.62 -7.99 -2.82
CA GLY A 184 -0.01 -9.14 -3.48
C GLY A 184 -0.69 -10.47 -3.13
N GLY A 185 -0.81 -11.34 -4.12
CA GLY A 185 -1.33 -12.69 -3.90
C GLY A 185 -2.84 -12.83 -3.71
N ILE A 186 -3.63 -11.75 -3.80
CA ILE A 186 -5.10 -11.78 -3.68
C ILE A 186 -5.68 -12.27 -5.00
N LYS A 187 -6.23 -13.49 -5.03
CA LYS A 187 -6.60 -14.20 -6.25
C LYS A 187 -8.09 -14.45 -6.41
N SER A 188 -8.86 -14.35 -5.33
CA SER A 188 -10.29 -14.67 -5.32
C SER A 188 -11.08 -13.68 -4.48
N ARG A 189 -12.41 -13.70 -4.64
CA ARG A 189 -13.35 -13.00 -3.77
C ARG A 189 -13.24 -13.49 -2.33
N GLU A 190 -13.11 -14.77 -2.17
CA GLU A 190 -12.98 -15.46 -0.90
C GLU A 190 -11.73 -14.97 -0.14
N ASP A 191 -10.60 -14.79 -0.85
CA ASP A 191 -9.40 -14.19 -0.26
C ASP A 191 -9.67 -12.76 0.24
N MET A 192 -10.35 -11.94 -0.57
CA MET A 192 -10.68 -10.55 -0.21
C MET A 192 -11.53 -10.50 1.06
N GLU A 193 -12.60 -11.31 1.11
CA GLU A 193 -13.51 -11.37 2.25
C GLU A 193 -12.78 -11.86 3.51
N GLU A 194 -11.90 -12.84 3.38
CA GLU A 194 -11.12 -13.35 4.50
C GLU A 194 -10.10 -12.33 5.02
N PHE A 195 -9.36 -11.63 4.15
CA PHE A 195 -8.48 -10.54 4.57
C PHE A 195 -9.23 -9.44 5.33
N VAL A 196 -10.41 -9.06 4.86
CA VAL A 196 -11.24 -8.06 5.56
C VAL A 196 -11.73 -8.60 6.90
N ARG A 197 -12.18 -9.86 6.97
CA ARG A 197 -12.61 -10.51 8.20
C ARG A 197 -11.49 -10.57 9.25
N LEU A 198 -10.25 -10.73 8.81
CA LEU A 198 -9.07 -10.75 9.68
C LEU A 198 -8.59 -9.35 10.12
N GLY A 199 -9.22 -8.27 9.63
CA GLY A 199 -8.94 -6.92 10.09
C GLY A 199 -8.35 -5.98 9.02
N CYS A 200 -8.17 -6.42 7.77
CA CYS A 200 -7.74 -5.51 6.72
C CYS A 200 -8.82 -4.47 6.41
N SER A 201 -8.43 -3.22 6.38
CA SER A 201 -9.30 -2.12 5.94
C SER A 201 -9.02 -1.70 4.49
N ARG A 202 -7.92 -2.17 3.89
CA ARG A 202 -7.54 -1.95 2.49
C ARG A 202 -6.97 -3.23 1.85
N LEU A 203 -7.20 -3.36 0.55
CA LEU A 203 -6.74 -4.47 -0.29
C LEU A 203 -6.05 -3.91 -1.53
N GLY A 204 -4.73 -4.13 -1.66
CA GLY A 204 -3.97 -3.74 -2.86
C GLY A 204 -3.98 -4.86 -3.90
N THR A 205 -4.67 -4.67 -5.00
CA THR A 205 -4.78 -5.70 -6.04
C THR A 205 -4.94 -5.09 -7.44
N SER A 206 -4.30 -5.72 -8.43
CA SER A 206 -4.47 -5.40 -9.86
C SER A 206 -5.65 -6.14 -10.50
N SER A 207 -6.18 -7.16 -9.84
CA SER A 207 -7.24 -8.02 -10.39
C SER A 207 -8.59 -7.87 -9.71
N GLY A 208 -8.72 -6.95 -8.73
CA GLY A 208 -9.91 -6.82 -7.90
C GLY A 208 -11.17 -6.56 -8.70
N VAL A 209 -11.14 -5.63 -9.63
CA VAL A 209 -12.28 -5.33 -10.50
C VAL A 209 -12.65 -6.57 -11.33
N ARG A 210 -11.68 -7.20 -11.98
CA ARG A 210 -11.92 -8.40 -12.78
C ARG A 210 -12.53 -9.54 -11.94
N ILE A 211 -12.00 -9.78 -10.73
CA ILE A 211 -12.50 -10.85 -9.84
C ILE A 211 -13.96 -10.61 -9.46
N LEU A 212 -14.32 -9.38 -9.11
CA LEU A 212 -15.66 -9.07 -8.63
C LEU A 212 -16.70 -8.92 -9.75
N THR A 213 -16.29 -8.61 -10.99
CA THR A 213 -17.17 -8.43 -12.13
C THR A 213 -17.34 -9.70 -12.96
N GLN A 214 -16.45 -10.68 -12.86
CA GLN A 214 -16.64 -11.97 -13.54
C GLN A 214 -17.80 -12.72 -12.92
N LYS A 215 -18.87 -12.95 -13.71
CA LYS A 215 -19.98 -13.85 -13.30
C LYS A 215 -19.38 -15.22 -12.99
N LYS A 216 -19.68 -15.77 -11.80
CA LYS A 216 -19.43 -17.19 -11.53
C LYS A 216 -20.10 -18.01 -12.64
N LYS A 217 -19.28 -18.73 -13.44
CA LYS A 217 -19.80 -19.70 -14.41
C LYS A 217 -20.38 -20.88 -13.67
#